data_3a757e0af5062e7f65ee17780790d3df
#
_entry.id   3a757e0af5062e7f65ee17780790d3df
#
_cell.length_a   1.000
_cell.length_b   1.000
_cell.length_c   1.000
_cell.angle_alpha   90.00
_cell.angle_beta   90.00
_cell.angle_gamma   90.00
#
_symmetry.space_group_name_H-M   'P 1'
#
loop_
_entity.id
_entity.type
_entity.pdbx_description
1 polymer ?
#
loop_
_entity_poly.entity_id
_entity_poly.type
_entity_poly.pdbx_seq_one_letter_code
_entity_poly.pdbx_strand_id
1 'polypeptide(L)'
;MCIRDRAKWLFDVDLSQIQVVVHPQSVIHSAVEYADGAVIAQLGTPDMRIPIQYALYYPSRPALSGDRLDLFKLKDLTFEAPDLDTFKGLALAMKAARAGGNIPTAFNAANERAVALFLNKKIKYLEIIDIIEACMENASFIENPSVDEILDTELCAYDYISKRW
;
A
#
# COMPACT_ATOMS: atom_id res chain seq x y z
N MET A 1 4.18 1.04 3.42
CA MET A 1 4.26 0.14 2.25
C MET A 1 2.89 0.07 1.58
N CYS A 2 2.81 0.39 0.30
CA CYS A 2 1.55 0.39 -0.45
C CYS A 2 1.13 -1.06 -0.75
N ILE A 3 -0.17 -1.38 -0.61
CA ILE A 3 -0.73 -2.72 -0.93
C ILE A 3 -0.43 -3.09 -2.39
N ARG A 4 -0.38 -2.10 -3.28
CA ARG A 4 -0.07 -2.28 -4.70
C ARG A 4 1.34 -2.84 -4.94
N ASP A 5 2.34 -2.38 -4.18
CA ASP A 5 3.72 -2.85 -4.32
C ASP A 5 3.82 -4.33 -3.92
N ARG A 6 3.08 -4.72 -2.86
CA ARG A 6 2.98 -6.13 -2.46
C ARG A 6 2.34 -6.99 -3.54
N ALA A 7 1.27 -6.53 -4.17
CA ALA A 7 0.61 -7.27 -5.24
C ALA A 7 1.57 -7.53 -6.41
N LYS A 8 2.36 -6.53 -6.82
CA LYS A 8 3.38 -6.69 -7.87
C LYS A 8 4.34 -7.85 -7.56
N TRP A 9 4.92 -7.84 -6.37
CA TRP A 9 5.93 -8.84 -5.98
C TRP A 9 5.34 -10.21 -5.64
N LEU A 10 4.16 -10.26 -5.02
CA LEU A 10 3.53 -11.51 -4.63
C LEU A 10 2.95 -12.28 -5.82
N PHE A 11 2.45 -11.59 -6.83
CA PHE A 11 1.81 -12.20 -8.00
C PHE A 11 2.69 -12.13 -9.25
N ASP A 12 3.87 -11.53 -9.16
CA ASP A 12 4.80 -11.34 -10.29
C ASP A 12 4.10 -10.71 -11.52
N VAL A 13 3.36 -9.65 -11.27
CA VAL A 13 2.59 -8.94 -12.30
C VAL A 13 3.15 -7.54 -12.54
N ASP A 14 2.93 -7.01 -13.75
CA ASP A 14 3.28 -5.63 -14.08
C ASP A 14 2.37 -4.64 -13.36
N LEU A 15 2.89 -3.45 -13.08
CA LEU A 15 2.10 -2.37 -12.44
C LEU A 15 0.89 -1.94 -13.28
N SER A 16 0.92 -2.10 -14.58
CA SER A 16 -0.21 -1.84 -15.48
C SER A 16 -1.38 -2.81 -15.29
N GLN A 17 -1.10 -4.00 -14.73
CA GLN A 17 -2.10 -5.02 -14.41
C GLN A 17 -2.73 -4.82 -13.02
N ILE A 18 -2.29 -3.82 -12.26
CA ILE A 18 -2.80 -3.56 -10.91
C ILE A 18 -3.61 -2.27 -10.92
N GLN A 19 -4.91 -2.39 -10.80
CA GLN A 19 -5.83 -1.26 -10.63
C GLN A 19 -6.14 -1.02 -9.16
N VAL A 20 -6.12 0.24 -8.75
CA VAL A 20 -6.55 0.67 -7.41
C VAL A 20 -7.94 1.30 -7.54
N VAL A 21 -8.87 0.85 -6.74
CA VAL A 21 -10.22 1.40 -6.63
C VAL A 21 -10.52 1.78 -5.18
N VAL A 22 -11.30 2.84 -4.99
CA VAL A 22 -11.83 3.23 -3.69
C VAL A 22 -13.18 2.57 -3.49
N HIS A 23 -13.33 1.80 -2.41
CA HIS A 23 -14.56 1.10 -2.08
C HIS A 23 -14.95 1.43 -0.62
N PRO A 24 -15.81 2.46 -0.41
CA PRO A 24 -16.12 2.98 0.93
C PRO A 24 -16.69 1.95 1.89
N GLN A 25 -17.50 1.00 1.41
CA GLN A 25 -18.10 -0.04 2.24
C GLN A 25 -17.10 -1.06 2.76
N SER A 26 -15.91 -1.12 2.16
CA SER A 26 -14.81 -2.03 2.58
C SER A 26 -15.24 -3.49 2.74
N VAL A 27 -16.10 -3.96 1.85
CA VAL A 27 -16.59 -5.36 1.81
C VAL A 27 -15.78 -6.19 0.83
N ILE A 28 -15.40 -5.58 -0.31
CA ILE A 28 -14.49 -6.17 -1.28
C ILE A 28 -13.08 -5.64 -1.00
N HIS A 29 -12.14 -6.54 -0.73
CA HIS A 29 -10.77 -6.19 -0.40
C HIS A 29 -9.80 -6.40 -1.56
N SER A 30 -10.14 -7.32 -2.47
CA SER A 30 -9.39 -7.60 -3.70
C SER A 30 -10.30 -8.29 -4.71
N ALA A 31 -9.97 -8.12 -5.99
CA ALA A 31 -10.61 -8.80 -7.09
C ALA A 31 -9.57 -9.19 -8.14
N VAL A 32 -9.86 -10.21 -8.92
CA VAL A 32 -9.05 -10.64 -10.07
C VAL A 32 -9.94 -10.56 -11.30
N GLU A 33 -9.49 -9.82 -12.31
CA GLU A 33 -10.09 -9.78 -13.63
C GLU A 33 -9.36 -10.76 -14.55
N TYR A 34 -10.11 -11.62 -15.20
CA TYR A 34 -9.60 -12.61 -16.14
C TYR A 34 -9.59 -12.06 -17.57
N ALA A 35 -8.89 -12.75 -18.47
CA ALA A 35 -8.75 -12.35 -19.88
C ALA A 35 -10.08 -12.33 -20.64
N ASP A 36 -11.10 -13.04 -20.17
CA ASP A 36 -12.46 -13.03 -20.73
C ASP A 36 -13.34 -11.90 -20.18
N GLY A 37 -12.79 -11.06 -19.30
CA GLY A 37 -13.51 -9.96 -18.64
C GLY A 37 -14.30 -10.37 -17.40
N ALA A 38 -14.26 -11.64 -16.98
CA ALA A 38 -14.88 -12.07 -15.74
C ALA A 38 -14.09 -11.51 -14.54
N VAL A 39 -14.80 -11.00 -13.52
CA VAL A 39 -14.18 -10.50 -12.28
C VAL A 39 -14.62 -11.38 -11.11
N ILE A 40 -13.65 -11.93 -10.39
CA ILE A 40 -13.89 -12.70 -9.17
C ILE A 40 -13.35 -11.91 -7.98
N ALA A 41 -14.22 -11.67 -7.00
CA ALA A 41 -13.88 -10.95 -5.79
C ALA A 41 -14.23 -11.77 -4.53
N GLN A 42 -13.42 -11.63 -3.49
CA GLN A 42 -13.75 -12.15 -2.17
C GLN A 42 -14.45 -11.05 -1.38
N LEU A 43 -15.66 -11.33 -0.92
CA LEU A 43 -16.45 -10.47 -0.06
C LEU A 43 -16.37 -10.95 1.39
N GLY A 44 -16.37 -10.02 2.32
CA GLY A 44 -16.39 -10.32 3.75
C GLY A 44 -16.58 -9.07 4.61
N THR A 45 -16.88 -9.25 5.87
CA THR A 45 -16.77 -8.16 6.85
C THR A 45 -15.31 -7.71 6.94
N PRO A 46 -15.03 -6.43 7.28
CA PRO A 46 -13.67 -5.92 7.42
C PRO A 46 -13.00 -6.47 8.70
N ASP A 47 -12.72 -7.75 8.70
CA ASP A 47 -12.14 -8.50 9.80
C ASP A 47 -10.90 -9.29 9.33
N MET A 48 -9.72 -8.87 9.77
CA MET A 48 -8.45 -9.50 9.41
C MET A 48 -8.32 -10.95 9.89
N ARG A 49 -9.13 -11.39 10.84
CA ARG A 49 -9.15 -12.79 11.27
C ARG A 49 -9.55 -13.74 10.15
N ILE A 50 -10.39 -13.28 9.21
CA ILE A 50 -10.85 -14.11 8.07
C ILE A 50 -9.67 -14.53 7.18
N PRO A 51 -8.86 -13.62 6.60
CA PRO A 51 -7.74 -14.03 5.77
C PRO A 51 -6.62 -14.71 6.54
N ILE A 52 -6.36 -14.31 7.79
CA ILE A 52 -5.35 -14.95 8.65
C ILE A 52 -5.72 -16.39 8.92
N GLN A 53 -6.98 -16.67 9.34
CA GLN A 53 -7.46 -18.02 9.59
C GLN A 53 -7.36 -18.89 8.32
N TYR A 54 -7.77 -18.33 7.16
CA TYR A 54 -7.69 -19.09 5.92
C TYR A 54 -6.25 -19.43 5.52
N ALA A 55 -5.31 -18.51 5.74
CA ALA A 55 -3.90 -18.78 5.50
C ALA A 55 -3.34 -19.91 6.39
N LEU A 56 -3.78 -19.97 7.66
CA LEU A 56 -3.33 -20.98 8.61
C LEU A 56 -3.98 -22.35 8.39
N TYR A 57 -5.23 -22.40 7.96
CA TYR A 57 -6.00 -23.63 7.80
C TYR A 57 -6.20 -24.07 6.35
N TYR A 58 -5.53 -23.42 5.39
CA TYR A 58 -5.69 -23.74 3.97
C TYR A 58 -5.58 -25.25 3.71
N PRO A 59 -6.45 -25.86 2.88
CA PRO A 59 -7.59 -25.26 2.15
C PRO A 59 -8.90 -25.20 2.95
N SER A 60 -8.90 -25.61 4.21
CA SER A 60 -10.09 -25.64 5.06
C SER A 60 -10.53 -24.24 5.50
N ARG A 61 -11.85 -24.11 5.76
CA ARG A 61 -12.47 -22.89 6.28
C ARG A 61 -13.28 -23.19 7.54
N PRO A 62 -12.63 -23.35 8.71
CA PRO A 62 -13.34 -23.59 9.95
C PRO A 62 -14.21 -22.40 10.33
N ALA A 63 -15.20 -22.62 11.19
CA ALA A 63 -16.09 -21.55 11.65
C ALA A 63 -15.29 -20.51 12.46
N LEU A 64 -15.54 -19.23 12.15
CA LEU A 64 -15.00 -18.09 12.88
C LEU A 64 -16.14 -17.44 13.66
N SER A 65 -15.87 -17.08 14.92
CA SER A 65 -16.81 -16.28 15.73
C SER A 65 -16.74 -14.81 15.26
N GLY A 66 -17.90 -14.18 15.09
CA GLY A 66 -18.03 -12.79 14.68
C GLY A 66 -19.17 -12.58 13.69
N ASP A 67 -19.34 -11.33 13.29
CA ASP A 67 -20.40 -10.95 12.37
C ASP A 67 -20.14 -11.52 10.98
N ARG A 68 -21.21 -11.99 10.36
CA ARG A 68 -21.20 -12.45 8.97
C ARG A 68 -21.72 -11.36 8.06
N LEU A 69 -21.22 -11.33 6.83
CA LEU A 69 -21.74 -10.45 5.81
C LEU A 69 -23.20 -10.81 5.50
N ASP A 70 -24.08 -9.84 5.65
CA ASP A 70 -25.50 -9.93 5.32
C ASP A 70 -25.76 -9.09 4.06
N LEU A 71 -25.92 -9.75 2.93
CA LEU A 71 -26.15 -9.08 1.65
C LEU A 71 -27.44 -8.27 1.60
N PHE A 72 -28.45 -8.62 2.39
CA PHE A 72 -29.69 -7.86 2.46
C PHE A 72 -29.53 -6.52 3.20
N LYS A 73 -28.57 -6.44 4.11
CA LYS A 73 -28.23 -5.21 4.83
C LYS A 73 -27.24 -4.33 4.07
N LEU A 74 -26.50 -4.92 3.14
CA LEU A 74 -25.39 -4.26 2.44
C LEU A 74 -25.89 -3.18 1.47
N LYS A 75 -27.08 -3.27 0.95
CA LYS A 75 -27.72 -2.37 -0.04
C LYS A 75 -26.90 -2.23 -1.33
N ASP A 76 -25.89 -1.33 -1.33
CA ASP A 76 -25.13 -0.96 -2.51
C ASP A 76 -23.62 -1.22 -2.31
N LEU A 77 -22.95 -1.56 -3.41
CA LEU A 77 -21.50 -1.58 -3.51
C LEU A 77 -21.08 -0.47 -4.48
N THR A 78 -20.34 0.51 -3.99
CA THR A 78 -19.90 1.64 -4.80
C THR A 78 -18.38 1.60 -4.98
N PHE A 79 -17.94 2.03 -6.16
CA PHE A 79 -16.53 2.08 -6.53
C PHE A 79 -16.23 3.43 -7.15
N GLU A 80 -15.10 4.00 -6.75
CA GLU A 80 -14.63 5.30 -7.21
C GLU A 80 -13.17 5.21 -7.65
N ALA A 81 -12.79 6.06 -8.58
CA ALA A 81 -11.40 6.24 -8.92
C ALA A 81 -10.67 6.96 -7.77
N PRO A 82 -9.42 6.61 -7.45
CA PRO A 82 -8.65 7.35 -6.46
C PRO A 82 -8.36 8.77 -6.94
N ASP A 83 -8.61 9.76 -6.09
CA ASP A 83 -8.22 11.15 -6.33
C ASP A 83 -6.72 11.31 -6.06
N LEU A 84 -5.92 11.28 -7.12
CA LEU A 84 -4.46 11.36 -7.04
C LEU A 84 -3.94 12.78 -6.82
N ASP A 85 -4.77 13.79 -7.10
CA ASP A 85 -4.40 15.20 -6.92
C ASP A 85 -4.51 15.60 -5.45
N THR A 86 -5.61 15.24 -4.80
CA THR A 86 -5.81 15.47 -3.37
C THR A 86 -4.97 14.52 -2.51
N PHE A 87 -4.90 13.23 -2.88
CA PHE A 87 -4.21 12.18 -2.14
C PHE A 87 -2.92 11.74 -2.85
N LYS A 88 -1.94 12.63 -2.91
CA LYS A 88 -0.66 12.44 -3.61
C LYS A 88 0.14 11.20 -3.18
N GLY A 89 -0.11 10.66 -2.00
CA GLY A 89 0.63 9.50 -1.49
C GLY A 89 0.59 8.29 -2.43
N LEU A 90 -0.56 8.01 -3.06
CA LEU A 90 -0.68 6.94 -4.05
C LEU A 90 0.09 7.27 -5.33
N ALA A 91 0.03 8.53 -5.81
CA ALA A 91 0.77 8.97 -6.98
C ALA A 91 2.29 8.83 -6.77
N LEU A 92 2.80 9.23 -5.59
CA LEU A 92 4.21 9.07 -5.22
C LEU A 92 4.62 7.60 -5.12
N ALA A 93 3.79 6.74 -4.53
CA ALA A 93 4.03 5.30 -4.48
C ALA A 93 4.11 4.69 -5.90
N MET A 94 3.24 5.12 -6.81
CA MET A 94 3.28 4.71 -8.21
C MET A 94 4.56 5.21 -8.93
N LYS A 95 4.98 6.44 -8.65
CA LYS A 95 6.24 7.02 -9.17
C LYS A 95 7.45 6.21 -8.67
N ALA A 96 7.50 5.91 -7.36
CA ALA A 96 8.56 5.10 -6.77
C ALA A 96 8.63 3.69 -7.37
N ALA A 97 7.49 3.02 -7.49
CA ALA A 97 7.42 1.67 -8.04
C ALA A 97 7.82 1.60 -9.54
N ARG A 98 7.53 2.66 -10.33
CA ARG A 98 7.97 2.76 -11.74
C ARG A 98 9.46 3.07 -11.86
N ALA A 99 10.00 3.90 -10.97
CA ALA A 99 11.42 4.20 -10.95
C ALA A 99 12.26 2.95 -10.63
N GLY A 100 11.75 2.09 -9.75
CA GLY A 100 12.45 0.86 -9.36
C GLY A 100 13.71 1.14 -8.54
N GLY A 101 14.67 0.22 -8.61
CA GLY A 101 15.93 0.32 -7.88
C GLY A 101 15.72 0.50 -6.38
N ASN A 102 16.45 1.45 -5.79
CA ASN A 102 16.33 1.80 -4.37
C ASN A 102 15.27 2.87 -4.05
N ILE A 103 14.57 3.44 -5.04
CA ILE A 103 13.57 4.49 -4.80
C ILE A 103 12.37 4.01 -3.97
N PRO A 104 11.82 2.77 -4.15
CA PRO A 104 10.81 2.23 -3.25
C PRO A 104 11.27 2.18 -1.79
N THR A 105 12.56 1.94 -1.54
CA THR A 105 13.13 1.96 -0.18
C THR A 105 13.14 3.38 0.38
N ALA A 106 13.59 4.37 -0.39
CA ALA A 106 13.56 5.78 0.03
C ALA A 106 12.13 6.25 0.34
N PHE A 107 11.15 5.88 -0.50
CA PHE A 107 9.73 6.14 -0.26
C PHE A 107 9.25 5.52 1.07
N ASN A 108 9.53 4.23 1.29
CA ASN A 108 9.07 3.52 2.48
C ASN A 108 9.71 4.07 3.76
N ALA A 109 11.02 4.27 3.77
CA ALA A 109 11.77 4.83 4.89
C ALA A 109 11.25 6.23 5.26
N ALA A 110 11.04 7.09 4.25
CA ALA A 110 10.48 8.41 4.46
C ALA A 110 9.09 8.37 5.06
N ASN A 111 8.21 7.48 4.55
CA ASN A 111 6.87 7.30 5.08
C ASN A 111 6.88 6.84 6.54
N GLU A 112 7.66 5.83 6.89
CA GLU A 112 7.73 5.31 8.26
C GLU A 112 8.23 6.40 9.23
N ARG A 113 9.27 7.14 8.85
CA ARG A 113 9.82 8.20 9.68
C ARG A 113 8.87 9.38 9.82
N ALA A 114 8.23 9.82 8.73
CA ALA A 114 7.26 10.91 8.75
C ALA A 114 6.02 10.56 9.59
N VAL A 115 5.50 9.34 9.46
CA VAL A 115 4.39 8.85 10.30
C VAL A 115 4.79 8.84 11.77
N ALA A 116 5.99 8.39 12.12
CA ALA A 116 6.48 8.43 13.49
C ALA A 116 6.58 9.87 14.03
N LEU A 117 7.05 10.84 13.23
CA LEU A 117 7.08 12.26 13.59
C LEU A 117 5.66 12.82 13.80
N PHE A 118 4.74 12.48 12.92
CA PHE A 118 3.33 12.89 13.04
C PHE A 118 2.67 12.35 14.31
N LEU A 119 2.82 11.06 14.60
CA LEU A 119 2.27 10.44 15.81
C LEU A 119 2.86 11.05 17.10
N ASN A 120 4.12 11.48 17.04
CA ASN A 120 4.77 12.23 18.11
C ASN A 120 4.47 13.74 18.09
N LYS A 121 3.54 14.21 17.24
CA LYS A 121 3.09 15.62 17.13
C LYS A 121 4.21 16.60 16.76
N LYS A 122 5.26 16.14 16.09
CA LYS A 122 6.37 16.98 15.65
C LYS A 122 6.11 17.65 14.30
N ILE A 123 5.26 17.04 13.46
CA ILE A 123 4.85 17.54 12.15
C ILE A 123 3.33 17.49 12.01
N LYS A 124 2.77 18.19 11.02
CA LYS A 124 1.37 18.14 10.61
C LYS A 124 1.13 17.00 9.62
N TYR A 125 -0.12 16.59 9.46
CA TYR A 125 -0.50 15.47 8.61
C TYR A 125 -0.04 15.65 7.15
N LEU A 126 -0.22 16.83 6.56
CA LEU A 126 0.14 17.08 5.17
C LEU A 126 1.66 17.08 4.94
N GLU A 127 2.46 17.40 5.96
CA GLU A 127 3.92 17.36 5.87
C GLU A 127 4.48 15.94 5.68
N ILE A 128 3.68 14.89 5.96
CA ILE A 128 4.08 13.51 5.65
C ILE A 128 4.39 13.35 4.16
N ILE A 129 3.53 13.89 3.31
CA ILE A 129 3.68 13.78 1.86
C ILE A 129 4.86 14.61 1.36
N ASP A 130 5.04 15.82 1.90
CA ASP A 130 6.16 16.69 1.56
C ASP A 130 7.51 16.04 1.91
N ILE A 131 7.59 15.36 3.05
CA ILE A 131 8.78 14.61 3.48
C ILE A 131 9.07 13.45 2.53
N ILE A 132 8.06 12.68 2.16
CA ILE A 132 8.20 11.54 1.24
C ILE A 132 8.74 12.02 -0.11
N GLU A 133 8.12 13.06 -0.67
CA GLU A 133 8.52 13.63 -1.96
C GLU A 133 9.96 14.13 -1.92
N ALA A 134 10.32 14.93 -0.92
CA ALA A 134 11.66 15.45 -0.74
C ALA A 134 12.73 14.35 -0.58
N CYS A 135 12.42 13.26 0.14
CA CYS A 135 13.35 12.14 0.28
C CYS A 135 13.55 11.39 -1.03
N MET A 136 12.47 11.16 -1.80
CA MET A 136 12.57 10.52 -3.12
C MET A 136 13.39 11.34 -4.10
N GLU A 137 13.26 12.67 -4.08
CA GLU A 137 14.01 13.58 -4.96
C GLU A 137 15.49 13.68 -4.57
N ASN A 138 15.79 13.56 -3.26
CA ASN A 138 17.16 13.63 -2.76
C ASN A 138 17.89 12.28 -2.82
N ALA A 139 17.21 11.17 -3.04
CA ALA A 139 17.81 9.85 -3.09
C ALA A 139 18.70 9.68 -4.34
N SER A 140 19.92 9.22 -4.15
CA SER A 140 20.78 8.79 -5.25
C SER A 140 20.24 7.48 -5.82
N PHE A 141 19.93 7.46 -7.13
CA PHE A 141 19.36 6.28 -7.78
C PHE A 141 20.40 5.17 -7.95
N ILE A 142 20.02 3.95 -7.54
CA ILE A 142 20.78 2.71 -7.72
C ILE A 142 19.84 1.71 -8.38
N GLU A 143 20.13 1.27 -9.60
CA GLU A 143 19.22 0.45 -10.42
C GLU A 143 19.02 -0.96 -9.84
N ASN A 144 20.10 -1.63 -9.44
CA ASN A 144 20.11 -2.98 -8.89
C ASN A 144 20.81 -2.97 -7.53
N PRO A 145 20.15 -2.42 -6.48
CA PRO A 145 20.81 -2.26 -5.19
C PRO A 145 21.03 -3.62 -4.50
N SER A 146 22.21 -3.79 -3.91
CA SER A 146 22.49 -4.85 -2.94
C SER A 146 21.69 -4.62 -1.65
N VAL A 147 21.67 -5.62 -0.77
CA VAL A 147 21.01 -5.49 0.54
C VAL A 147 21.61 -4.35 1.36
N ASP A 148 22.94 -4.22 1.35
CA ASP A 148 23.64 -3.17 2.09
C ASP A 148 23.27 -1.78 1.54
N GLU A 149 23.21 -1.60 0.22
CA GLU A 149 22.80 -0.34 -0.41
C GLU A 149 21.31 0.00 -0.14
N ILE A 150 20.44 -1.01 0.03
CA ILE A 150 19.06 -0.81 0.47
C ILE A 150 19.04 -0.26 1.90
N LEU A 151 19.80 -0.87 2.82
CA LEU A 151 19.91 -0.42 4.20
C LEU A 151 20.55 0.97 4.31
N ASP A 152 21.56 1.24 3.52
CA ASP A 152 22.18 2.58 3.44
C ASP A 152 21.20 3.63 2.91
N THR A 153 20.38 3.28 1.92
CA THR A 153 19.31 4.17 1.41
C THR A 153 18.31 4.53 2.50
N GLU A 154 17.91 3.58 3.34
CA GLU A 154 17.03 3.80 4.48
C GLU A 154 17.67 4.75 5.50
N LEU A 155 18.92 4.49 5.89
CA LEU A 155 19.67 5.32 6.83
C LEU A 155 19.86 6.75 6.31
N CYS A 156 20.17 6.91 5.02
CA CYS A 156 20.27 8.22 4.37
C CYS A 156 18.95 8.99 4.42
N ALA A 157 17.81 8.32 4.19
CA ALA A 157 16.50 8.95 4.30
C ALA A 157 16.22 9.42 5.73
N TYR A 158 16.53 8.61 6.73
CA TYR A 158 16.36 8.98 8.15
C TYR A 158 17.26 10.16 8.54
N ASP A 159 18.53 10.16 8.13
CA ASP A 159 19.46 11.27 8.39
C ASP A 159 18.98 12.56 7.71
N TYR A 160 18.54 12.48 6.45
CA TYR A 160 18.00 13.60 5.71
C TYR A 160 16.79 14.24 6.41
N ILE A 161 15.85 13.42 6.89
CA ILE A 161 14.67 13.89 7.63
C ILE A 161 15.08 14.52 8.96
N SER A 162 15.95 13.86 9.73
CA SER A 162 16.35 14.33 11.07
C SER A 162 17.06 15.69 11.08
N LYS A 163 17.61 16.11 9.94
CA LYS A 163 18.28 17.40 9.76
C LYS A 163 17.33 18.54 9.37
N ARG A 164 16.07 18.23 8.98
CA ARG A 164 15.13 19.20 8.42
C ARG A 164 13.80 19.30 9.15
N TRP A 165 13.36 18.23 9.80
CA TRP A 165 12.12 18.10 10.58
C TRP A 165 12.41 17.52 11.98
#